data_3177f47139dfc2bf905c0ff4b2e22595
#
_entry.id   3177f47139dfc2bf905c0ff4b2e22595
#
_cell.length_a   1.000
_cell.length_b   1.000
_cell.length_c   1.000
_cell.angle_alpha   90.00
_cell.angle_beta   90.00
_cell.angle_gamma   90.00
#
_symmetry.space_group_name_H-M   'P 1'
#
loop_
_entity.id
_entity.type
_entity.pdbx_description
1 polymer ?
#
loop_
_entity_poly.entity_id
_entity_poly.type
_entity_poly.pdbx_seq_one_letter_code
_entity_poly.pdbx_strand_id
1 'polypeptide(L)'
;MKFGLIPYQIYTDGSAKGADYAHRAGGWSFVVLYDGCVVAEGSGGENDTTNQRMELRAAIEGIKNARHLANNSKDAVFEIYSDSAYLVNCYVQRWYKGWQRVGWYNSKNEPVKNQDLWEELIPYFENLHYSFIKTKGHSKDRWNDRADKLAQEAAEQARLAGKEI
;
A
#
# COMPACT_ATOMS: atom_id res chain seq x y z
N MET A 1 17.39 -11.46 15.05
CA MET A 1 18.00 -10.82 13.89
C MET A 1 18.68 -11.85 13.01
N LYS A 2 18.34 -11.90 11.74
CA LYS A 2 18.97 -12.83 10.83
C LYS A 2 20.15 -12.13 10.16
N PHE A 3 21.36 -12.52 10.55
CA PHE A 3 22.58 -11.95 9.99
C PHE A 3 22.66 -12.23 8.49
N GLY A 4 23.03 -11.22 7.71
CA GLY A 4 23.29 -11.35 6.28
C GLY A 4 22.08 -11.30 5.37
N LEU A 5 20.87 -11.15 5.91
CA LEU A 5 19.68 -10.99 5.07
C LEU A 5 19.47 -9.52 4.74
N ILE A 6 19.45 -9.24 3.43
CA ILE A 6 19.16 -7.91 2.91
C ILE A 6 17.65 -7.83 2.67
N PRO A 7 16.95 -6.87 3.27
CA PRO A 7 15.51 -6.76 3.05
C PRO A 7 15.19 -6.18 1.67
N TYR A 8 14.06 -6.60 1.11
CA TYR A 8 13.43 -5.87 0.03
C TYR A 8 12.74 -4.67 0.64
N GLN A 9 13.02 -3.49 0.14
CA GLN A 9 12.40 -2.25 0.60
C GLN A 9 11.37 -1.84 -0.43
N ILE A 10 10.11 -1.68 0.00
CA ILE A 10 8.98 -1.41 -0.89
C ILE A 10 8.40 -0.07 -0.50
N TYR A 11 8.62 0.95 -1.32
CA TYR A 11 8.01 2.26 -1.15
C TYR A 11 6.70 2.27 -1.88
N THR A 12 5.63 2.66 -1.20
CA THR A 12 4.27 2.59 -1.74
C THR A 12 3.56 3.93 -1.57
N ASP A 13 2.68 4.25 -2.49
CA ASP A 13 1.85 5.44 -2.37
C ASP A 13 0.53 5.24 -3.11
N GLY A 14 -0.48 5.97 -2.67
CA GLY A 14 -1.80 5.98 -3.26
C GLY A 14 -2.37 7.38 -3.31
N SER A 15 -3.14 7.66 -4.34
CA SER A 15 -3.71 8.99 -4.57
C SER A 15 -5.07 8.84 -5.23
N ALA A 16 -6.02 9.69 -4.87
CA ALA A 16 -7.27 9.79 -5.61
C ALA A 16 -7.53 11.24 -5.98
N LYS A 17 -7.98 11.47 -7.21
CA LYS A 17 -8.22 12.80 -7.78
C LYS A 17 -9.68 12.96 -8.19
N GLY A 18 -10.17 14.18 -8.08
CA GLY A 18 -11.53 14.55 -8.45
C GLY A 18 -12.25 15.24 -7.31
N ALA A 19 -13.15 16.15 -7.66
CA ALA A 19 -13.94 16.88 -6.69
C ALA A 19 -15.17 16.11 -6.23
N ASP A 20 -15.57 15.11 -7.00
CA ASP A 20 -16.77 14.33 -6.72
C ASP A 20 -16.38 13.02 -6.01
N TYR A 21 -16.84 12.87 -4.77
CA TYR A 21 -16.56 11.66 -3.98
C TYR A 21 -17.12 10.37 -4.59
N ALA A 22 -18.14 10.49 -5.43
CA ALA A 22 -18.77 9.33 -6.06
C ALA A 22 -18.00 8.80 -7.27
N HIS A 23 -17.11 9.62 -7.86
CA HIS A 23 -16.42 9.27 -9.12
C HIS A 23 -14.94 9.65 -9.11
N ARG A 24 -14.28 9.45 -7.98
CA ARG A 24 -12.86 9.76 -7.89
C ARG A 24 -12.03 8.71 -8.62
N ALA A 25 -11.14 9.18 -9.47
CA ALA A 25 -10.12 8.34 -10.07
C ALA A 25 -8.92 8.26 -9.13
N GLY A 26 -8.34 7.10 -8.98
CA GLY A 26 -7.20 6.89 -8.11
C GLY A 26 -6.06 6.15 -8.79
N GLY A 27 -4.87 6.30 -8.21
CA GLY A 27 -3.68 5.60 -8.63
C GLY A 27 -2.93 5.04 -7.44
N TRP A 28 -2.27 3.93 -7.65
CA TRP A 28 -1.39 3.29 -6.68
C TRP A 28 -0.04 3.03 -7.32
N SER A 29 1.00 2.97 -6.51
CA SER A 29 2.34 2.74 -7.02
C SER A 29 3.22 2.04 -5.99
N PHE A 30 4.29 1.43 -6.50
CA PHE A 30 5.35 0.90 -5.65
C PHE A 30 6.70 1.04 -6.35
N VAL A 31 7.75 1.15 -5.53
CA VAL A 31 9.13 1.12 -5.96
C VAL A 31 9.84 0.10 -5.06
N VAL A 32 10.40 -0.93 -5.66
CA VAL A 32 11.07 -2.00 -4.91
C VAL A 32 12.58 -1.84 -5.03
N LEU A 33 13.24 -1.77 -3.88
CA LEU A 33 14.71 -1.73 -3.81
C LEU A 33 15.24 -3.00 -3.17
N TYR A 34 16.39 -3.42 -3.66
CA TYR A 34 17.16 -4.50 -3.06
C TYR A 34 18.61 -4.07 -3.03
N ASP A 35 19.21 -4.06 -1.84
CA ASP A 35 20.61 -3.65 -1.63
C ASP A 35 20.90 -2.25 -2.23
N GLY A 36 19.99 -1.32 -2.03
CA GLY A 36 20.13 0.07 -2.48
C GLY A 36 19.83 0.33 -3.95
N CYS A 37 19.50 -0.71 -4.71
CA CYS A 37 19.20 -0.60 -6.14
C CYS A 37 17.73 -0.83 -6.42
N VAL A 38 17.13 -0.01 -7.28
CA VAL A 38 15.76 -0.22 -7.76
C VAL A 38 15.73 -1.48 -8.61
N VAL A 39 14.91 -2.45 -8.21
CA VAL A 39 14.76 -3.72 -8.94
C VAL A 39 13.40 -3.84 -9.62
N ALA A 40 12.43 -3.01 -9.24
CA ALA A 40 11.13 -2.96 -9.89
C ALA A 40 10.39 -1.67 -9.54
N GLU A 41 9.50 -1.25 -10.42
CA GLU A 41 8.52 -0.19 -10.18
C GLU A 41 7.21 -0.64 -10.82
N GLY A 42 6.10 -0.19 -10.25
CA GLY A 42 4.80 -0.45 -10.85
C GLY A 42 3.76 0.56 -10.39
N SER A 43 2.71 0.67 -11.17
CA SER A 43 1.58 1.53 -10.83
C SER A 43 0.33 1.05 -11.55
N GLY A 44 -0.82 1.51 -11.08
CA GLY A 44 -2.09 1.23 -11.71
C GLY A 44 -3.13 2.24 -11.27
N GLY A 45 -4.24 2.27 -11.98
CA GLY A 45 -5.33 3.19 -11.68
C GLY A 45 -6.65 2.47 -11.51
N GLU A 46 -7.54 3.10 -10.76
CA GLU A 46 -8.92 2.62 -10.55
C GLU A 46 -9.87 3.81 -10.60
N ASN A 47 -11.11 3.54 -11.03
CA ASN A 47 -12.19 4.51 -10.93
C ASN A 47 -13.04 4.21 -9.70
N ASP A 48 -13.83 5.17 -9.25
CA ASP A 48 -14.72 5.04 -8.10
C ASP A 48 -13.99 4.53 -6.85
N THR A 49 -12.88 5.19 -6.53
CA THR A 49 -12.02 4.76 -5.43
C THR A 49 -11.76 5.91 -4.46
N THR A 50 -10.94 5.66 -3.43
CA THR A 50 -10.57 6.64 -2.41
C THR A 50 -9.06 6.63 -2.21
N ASN A 51 -8.52 7.69 -1.60
CA ASN A 51 -7.11 7.72 -1.19
C ASN A 51 -6.75 6.50 -0.34
N GLN A 52 -7.59 6.18 0.64
CA GLN A 52 -7.33 5.06 1.54
C GLN A 52 -7.25 3.73 0.79
N ARG A 53 -8.18 3.48 -0.15
CA ARG A 53 -8.14 2.25 -0.94
C ARG A 53 -6.85 2.18 -1.77
N MET A 54 -6.42 3.29 -2.34
CA MET A 54 -5.21 3.31 -3.16
C MET A 54 -3.96 3.10 -2.33
N GLU A 55 -3.91 3.62 -1.10
CA GLU A 55 -2.82 3.35 -0.17
C GLU A 55 -2.69 1.86 0.16
N LEU A 56 -3.84 1.21 0.43
CA LEU A 56 -3.86 -0.22 0.72
C LEU A 56 -3.51 -1.05 -0.52
N ARG A 57 -4.04 -0.68 -1.67
CA ARG A 57 -3.76 -1.36 -2.94
C ARG A 57 -2.27 -1.28 -3.28
N ALA A 58 -1.66 -0.13 -3.08
CA ALA A 58 -0.23 0.05 -3.32
C ALA A 58 0.61 -0.94 -2.50
N ALA A 59 0.29 -1.09 -1.22
CA ALA A 59 1.00 -2.03 -0.35
C ALA A 59 0.81 -3.48 -0.83
N ILE A 60 -0.41 -3.86 -1.17
CA ILE A 60 -0.72 -5.21 -1.64
C ILE A 60 0.05 -5.52 -2.92
N GLU A 61 -0.03 -4.64 -3.91
CA GLU A 61 0.62 -4.86 -5.21
C GLU A 61 2.15 -4.83 -5.09
N GLY A 62 2.68 -3.94 -4.24
CA GLY A 62 4.11 -3.89 -3.98
C GLY A 62 4.64 -5.17 -3.34
N ILE A 63 3.91 -5.69 -2.35
CA ILE A 63 4.27 -6.95 -1.68
C ILE A 63 4.24 -8.12 -2.68
N LYS A 64 3.18 -8.22 -3.49
CA LYS A 64 3.07 -9.29 -4.49
C LYS A 64 4.24 -9.26 -5.46
N ASN A 65 4.62 -8.08 -5.93
CA ASN A 65 5.73 -7.93 -6.85
C ASN A 65 7.06 -8.33 -6.20
N ALA A 66 7.33 -7.84 -4.99
CA ALA A 66 8.56 -8.13 -4.28
C ALA A 66 8.68 -9.62 -3.95
N ARG A 67 7.58 -10.26 -3.56
CA ARG A 67 7.57 -11.71 -3.32
C ARG A 67 7.91 -12.49 -4.58
N HIS A 68 7.39 -12.07 -5.72
CA HIS A 68 7.70 -12.70 -7.00
C HIS A 68 9.18 -12.54 -7.32
N LEU A 69 9.76 -11.36 -7.11
CA LEU A 69 11.20 -11.12 -7.30
C LEU A 69 12.05 -12.00 -6.39
N ALA A 70 11.58 -12.29 -5.20
CA ALA A 70 12.26 -13.17 -4.25
C ALA A 70 11.95 -14.65 -4.47
N ASN A 71 11.30 -15.01 -5.58
CA ASN A 71 10.88 -16.38 -5.91
C ASN A 71 10.04 -17.02 -4.81
N ASN A 72 9.22 -16.22 -4.13
CA ASN A 72 8.37 -16.63 -3.02
C ASN A 72 9.16 -17.31 -1.88
N SER A 73 10.41 -16.92 -1.70
CA SER A 73 11.26 -17.45 -0.63
C SER A 73 10.67 -17.16 0.74
N LYS A 74 10.60 -18.17 1.60
CA LYS A 74 10.14 -18.01 2.98
C LYS A 74 11.16 -17.31 3.87
N ASP A 75 12.39 -17.19 3.41
CA ASP A 75 13.47 -16.55 4.15
C ASP A 75 13.62 -15.07 3.82
N ALA A 76 12.98 -14.59 2.76
CA ALA A 76 13.05 -13.20 2.37
C ALA A 76 12.39 -12.29 3.40
N VAL A 77 12.97 -11.12 3.58
CA VAL A 77 12.49 -10.11 4.54
C VAL A 77 12.06 -8.87 3.75
N PHE A 78 10.93 -8.28 4.14
CA PHE A 78 10.32 -7.16 3.43
C PHE A 78 10.05 -6.01 4.38
N GLU A 79 10.41 -4.80 3.95
CA GLU A 79 10.09 -3.56 4.64
C GLU A 79 9.20 -2.72 3.74
N ILE A 80 7.99 -2.45 4.18
CA ILE A 80 6.99 -1.68 3.42
C ILE A 80 6.94 -0.27 4.00
N TYR A 81 7.26 0.71 3.16
CA TYR A 81 7.29 2.12 3.52
C TYR A 81 6.08 2.82 2.95
N SER A 82 5.31 3.48 3.80
CA SER A 82 4.11 4.21 3.40
C SER A 82 3.97 5.48 4.24
N ASP A 83 3.47 6.55 3.64
CA ASP A 83 3.13 7.77 4.39
C ASP A 83 1.70 7.71 4.95
N SER A 84 0.98 6.63 4.71
CA SER A 84 -0.39 6.46 5.18
C SER A 84 -0.45 6.07 6.65
N ALA A 85 -0.88 7.00 7.50
CA ALA A 85 -1.15 6.70 8.90
C ALA A 85 -2.25 5.63 9.04
N TYR A 86 -3.22 5.65 8.14
CA TYR A 86 -4.32 4.67 8.11
C TYR A 86 -3.78 3.24 7.98
N LEU A 87 -2.87 3.01 7.04
CA LEU A 87 -2.26 1.69 6.85
C LEU A 87 -1.36 1.30 8.03
N VAL A 88 -0.41 2.17 8.37
CA VAL A 88 0.63 1.82 9.33
C VAL A 88 0.05 1.70 10.74
N ASN A 89 -0.89 2.57 11.12
CA ASN A 89 -1.50 2.50 12.44
C ASN A 89 -2.36 1.25 12.62
N CYS A 90 -3.03 0.80 11.55
CA CYS A 90 -3.77 -0.45 11.60
C CYS A 90 -2.84 -1.62 11.93
N TYR A 91 -1.67 -1.63 11.30
CA TYR A 91 -0.64 -2.64 11.58
C TYR A 91 -0.09 -2.53 13.01
N VAL A 92 0.33 -1.34 13.42
CA VAL A 92 0.96 -1.12 14.71
C VAL A 92 -0.01 -1.38 15.87
N GLN A 93 -1.23 -0.87 15.75
CA GLN A 93 -2.24 -0.95 16.81
C GLN A 93 -3.15 -2.17 16.67
N ARG A 94 -2.97 -2.93 15.60
CA ARG A 94 -3.71 -4.17 15.35
C ARG A 94 -5.23 -4.00 15.37
N TRP A 95 -5.73 -2.97 14.71
CA TRP A 95 -7.17 -2.68 14.63
C TRP A 95 -7.97 -3.88 14.11
N TYR A 96 -7.39 -4.61 13.16
CA TYR A 96 -8.04 -5.75 12.52
C TYR A 96 -8.43 -6.86 13.51
N LYS A 97 -7.70 -7.00 14.61
CA LYS A 97 -8.03 -8.02 15.61
C LYS A 97 -9.35 -7.73 16.31
N GLY A 98 -9.61 -6.46 16.61
CA GLY A 98 -10.89 -6.03 17.16
C GLY A 98 -12.02 -6.23 16.18
N TRP A 99 -11.78 -5.88 14.91
CA TRP A 99 -12.79 -6.06 13.86
C TRP A 99 -13.16 -7.53 13.68
N GLN A 100 -12.16 -8.41 13.64
CA GLN A 100 -12.39 -9.85 13.49
C GLN A 100 -13.23 -10.42 14.63
N ARG A 101 -13.05 -9.91 15.85
CA ARG A 101 -13.81 -10.39 17.01
C ARG A 101 -15.29 -10.05 16.95
N VAL A 102 -15.64 -8.93 16.33
CA VAL A 102 -17.02 -8.43 16.30
C VAL A 102 -17.65 -8.47 14.91
N GLY A 103 -17.09 -9.28 14.01
CA GLY A 103 -17.68 -9.50 12.69
C GLY A 103 -17.49 -8.35 11.71
N TRP A 104 -16.38 -7.59 11.81
CA TRP A 104 -16.03 -6.50 10.91
C TRP A 104 -16.93 -5.27 11.04
N TYR A 105 -17.23 -4.91 12.28
CA TYR A 105 -17.91 -3.66 12.59
C TYR A 105 -16.98 -2.76 13.39
N ASN A 106 -17.06 -1.45 13.14
CA ASN A 106 -16.27 -0.46 13.86
C ASN A 106 -16.94 -0.06 15.20
N SER A 107 -16.31 0.86 15.94
CA SER A 107 -16.82 1.31 17.24
C SER A 107 -18.17 2.03 17.15
N LYS A 108 -18.54 2.51 15.97
CA LYS A 108 -19.84 3.15 15.73
C LYS A 108 -20.89 2.15 15.25
N ASN A 109 -20.57 0.85 15.30
CA ASN A 109 -21.44 -0.23 14.84
C ASN A 109 -21.78 -0.14 13.35
N GLU A 110 -20.84 0.39 12.56
CA GLU A 110 -20.94 0.44 11.11
C GLU A 110 -19.97 -0.57 10.50
N PRO A 111 -20.26 -1.15 9.32
CA PRO A 111 -19.33 -2.05 8.64
C PRO A 111 -17.96 -1.38 8.43
N VAL A 112 -16.89 -2.12 8.68
CA VAL A 112 -15.52 -1.60 8.47
C VAL A 112 -15.30 -1.37 6.97
N LYS A 113 -14.83 -0.17 6.63
CA LYS A 113 -14.51 0.17 5.25
C LYS A 113 -13.26 -0.57 4.79
N ASN A 114 -13.24 -0.93 3.51
CA ASN A 114 -12.08 -1.55 2.87
C ASN A 114 -11.74 -2.93 3.42
N GLN A 115 -12.73 -3.64 3.94
CA GLN A 115 -12.55 -4.99 4.49
C GLN A 115 -11.85 -5.92 3.50
N ASP A 116 -12.23 -5.85 2.22
CA ASP A 116 -11.63 -6.68 1.17
C ASP A 116 -10.10 -6.52 1.10
N LEU A 117 -9.62 -5.28 1.18
CA LEU A 117 -8.19 -4.97 1.11
C LEU A 117 -7.49 -5.31 2.43
N TRP A 118 -8.15 -5.04 3.56
CA TRP A 118 -7.59 -5.40 4.85
C TRP A 118 -7.38 -6.91 4.98
N GLU A 119 -8.33 -7.71 4.49
CA GLU A 119 -8.21 -9.16 4.53
C GLU A 119 -7.03 -9.67 3.69
N GLU A 120 -6.68 -8.99 2.62
CA GLU A 120 -5.49 -9.33 1.84
C GLU A 120 -4.19 -8.97 2.58
N LEU A 121 -4.20 -7.94 3.44
CA LEU A 121 -3.02 -7.48 4.16
C LEU A 121 -2.76 -8.22 5.47
N ILE A 122 -3.80 -8.72 6.12
CA ILE A 122 -3.68 -9.36 7.44
C ILE A 122 -2.61 -10.46 7.49
N PRO A 123 -2.51 -11.38 6.51
CA PRO A 123 -1.46 -12.41 6.56
C PRO A 123 -0.05 -11.81 6.64
N TYR A 124 0.18 -10.65 6.01
CA TYR A 124 1.46 -9.97 6.06
C TYR A 124 1.67 -9.22 7.38
N PHE A 125 0.60 -8.68 7.96
CA PHE A 125 0.65 -8.04 9.27
C PHE A 125 1.06 -9.03 10.37
N GLU A 126 0.69 -10.29 10.22
CA GLU A 126 0.95 -11.32 11.22
C GLU A 126 2.24 -12.12 10.95
N ASN A 127 2.97 -11.75 9.91
CA ASN A 127 4.21 -12.43 9.52
C ASN A 127 5.41 -11.56 9.91
N LEU A 128 6.31 -12.12 10.73
CA LEU A 128 7.50 -11.41 11.24
C LEU A 128 8.49 -11.02 10.16
N HIS A 129 8.39 -11.57 8.96
CA HIS A 129 9.26 -11.21 7.83
C HIS A 129 8.81 -9.91 7.13
N TYR A 130 7.67 -9.35 7.53
CA TYR A 130 7.10 -8.13 6.95
C TYR A 130 7.01 -7.04 8.02
N SER A 131 7.54 -5.87 7.72
CA SER A 131 7.45 -4.70 8.60
C SER A 131 6.83 -3.56 7.82
N PHE A 132 5.92 -2.82 8.45
CA PHE A 132 5.25 -1.66 7.84
C PHE A 132 5.74 -0.41 8.56
N ILE A 133 6.39 0.47 7.83
CA ILE A 133 7.13 1.61 8.36
C ILE A 133 6.54 2.89 7.80
N LYS A 134 6.18 3.82 8.69
CA LYS A 134 5.64 5.10 8.25
C LYS A 134 6.76 6.04 7.83
N THR A 135 6.65 6.54 6.59
CA THR A 135 7.53 7.62 6.12
C THR A 135 6.86 8.96 6.42
N LYS A 136 7.68 10.01 6.42
CA LYS A 136 7.15 11.37 6.51
C LYS A 136 6.74 11.80 5.10
N GLY A 137 5.45 12.02 4.88
CA GLY A 137 4.97 12.57 3.61
C GLY A 137 5.70 13.88 3.30
N HIS A 138 6.00 14.12 2.03
CA HIS A 138 6.75 15.28 1.56
C HIS A 138 8.14 15.40 2.17
N SER A 139 8.70 14.30 2.67
CA SER A 139 10.07 14.27 3.17
C SER A 139 11.06 14.25 2.00
N LYS A 140 12.34 14.49 2.32
CA LYS A 140 13.43 14.48 1.32
C LYS A 140 13.77 13.05 0.85
N ASP A 141 12.91 12.09 1.10
CA ASP A 141 13.12 10.71 0.69
C ASP A 141 12.79 10.57 -0.80
N ARG A 142 13.82 10.37 -1.61
CA ARG A 142 13.68 10.29 -3.07
C ARG A 142 12.75 9.14 -3.53
N TRP A 143 12.71 8.06 -2.77
CA TRP A 143 11.88 6.90 -3.15
C TRP A 143 10.42 7.11 -2.81
N ASN A 144 10.14 7.77 -1.70
CA ASN A 144 8.79 8.21 -1.36
C ASN A 144 8.27 9.19 -2.42
N ASP A 145 9.12 10.14 -2.84
CA ASP A 145 8.77 11.11 -3.89
C ASP A 145 8.53 10.40 -5.23
N ARG A 146 9.34 9.39 -5.55
CA ARG A 146 9.17 8.62 -6.79
C ARG A 146 7.83 7.88 -6.78
N ALA A 147 7.49 7.23 -5.67
CA ALA A 147 6.21 6.52 -5.53
C ALA A 147 5.03 7.50 -5.63
N ASP A 148 5.13 8.66 -4.99
CA ASP A 148 4.10 9.70 -5.06
C ASP A 148 3.85 10.13 -6.50
N LYS A 149 4.90 10.39 -7.24
CA LYS A 149 4.80 10.81 -8.64
C LYS A 149 4.12 9.74 -9.49
N LEU A 150 4.51 8.49 -9.34
CA LEU A 150 3.93 7.37 -10.08
C LEU A 150 2.44 7.21 -9.76
N ALA A 151 2.06 7.34 -8.49
CA ALA A 151 0.65 7.22 -8.08
C ALA A 151 -0.19 8.36 -8.66
N GLN A 152 0.33 9.59 -8.63
CA GLN A 152 -0.37 10.74 -9.19
C GLN A 152 -0.55 10.63 -10.69
N GLU A 153 0.48 10.18 -11.41
CA GLU A 153 0.39 9.96 -12.85
C GLU A 153 -0.65 8.89 -13.19
N ALA A 154 -0.67 7.79 -12.43
CA ALA A 154 -1.65 6.73 -12.63
C ALA A 154 -3.07 7.20 -12.35
N ALA A 155 -3.28 8.01 -11.29
CA ALA A 155 -4.58 8.60 -10.98
C ALA A 155 -5.06 9.51 -12.10
N GLU A 156 -4.16 10.32 -12.66
CA GLU A 156 -4.50 11.23 -13.76
C GLU A 156 -4.87 10.46 -15.02
N GLN A 157 -4.14 9.41 -15.35
CA GLN A 157 -4.48 8.56 -16.49
C GLN A 157 -5.84 7.88 -16.30
N ALA A 158 -6.16 7.41 -15.11
CA ALA A 158 -7.46 6.83 -14.81
C ALA A 158 -8.59 7.88 -14.95
N ARG A 159 -8.33 9.10 -14.49
CA ARG A 159 -9.28 10.20 -14.61
C ARG A 159 -9.57 10.53 -16.08
N LEU A 160 -8.54 10.60 -16.91
CA LEU A 160 -8.68 10.89 -18.34
C LEU A 160 -9.39 9.76 -19.06
N ALA A 161 -9.04 8.52 -18.78
CA ALA A 161 -9.70 7.35 -19.38
C ALA A 161 -11.20 7.31 -19.04
N GLY A 162 -11.58 7.68 -17.81
CA GLY A 162 -12.98 7.73 -17.40
C GLY A 162 -13.81 8.79 -18.12
N LYS A 163 -13.17 9.82 -18.71
CA LYS A 163 -13.88 10.86 -19.46
C LYS A 163 -14.17 10.48 -20.90
N GLU A 164 -13.56 9.43 -21.40
CA GLU A 164 -13.72 9.00 -22.79
C GLU A 164 -14.93 8.09 -23.03
N ILE A 165 -15.65 7.78 -21.97
CA ILE A 165 -16.83 6.90 -22.04
C ILE A 165 -18.12 7.72 -22.18
#